data_5452316a074433fbdddc394582af5681
#
_entry.id   5452316a074433fbdddc394582af5681
#
_cell.length_a   1.000
_cell.length_b   1.000
_cell.length_c   1.000
_cell.angle_alpha   90.00
_cell.angle_beta   90.00
_cell.angle_gamma   90.00
#
_symmetry.space_group_name_H-M   'P 1'
#
loop_
_entity.id
_entity.type
_entity.pdbx_description
1 polymer ?
#
loop_
_entity_poly.entity_id
_entity_poly.type
_entity_poly.pdbx_seq_one_letter_code
_entity_poly.pdbx_strand_id
1 'polypeptide(L)'
;MGKVKQKIIFFSNLADYFDYPKVQETSNLDIQSRLSAYTGYLKKHPDGKYIDFAKKMISAMSGEYYIFFTKEISIYEKNEDWQKGILLADKFIEIYKNNNRVPGVKKLQNRFRTFLWQKEAFDGLREKAEAKKEQFAEAKQIYYEFLYAYPDTYVNDKINKEIAKLETLEKNAEIKATKTKIRNMIQQVGGNRYVDNNDGTVKDAKTGLIWSVLDSSIVLGDGCLDYDNAVSYVKKMKTGGYQDWRLPTREELETIYKKKPYFPQTEAPWYWTSKSYSRYSDGWSKVVDIVTSSNQAESAKQQVDAR
;
A
#
# COMPACT_ATOMS: atom_id res chain seq x y z
N MET A 1 1.57 29.39 67.30
CA MET A 1 1.34 29.21 65.87
C MET A 1 1.66 30.44 64.98
N GLY A 2 1.48 31.69 65.43
CA GLY A 2 1.72 32.88 64.61
C GLY A 2 3.15 33.11 64.14
N LYS A 3 4.17 32.89 65.00
CA LYS A 3 5.59 33.11 64.66
C LYS A 3 6.16 32.15 63.58
N VAL A 4 5.68 30.92 63.51
CA VAL A 4 6.14 29.96 62.51
C VAL A 4 5.54 30.28 61.13
N LYS A 5 4.28 30.72 61.06
CA LYS A 5 3.65 31.18 59.80
C LYS A 5 4.37 32.42 59.24
N GLN A 6 4.75 33.39 60.11
CA GLN A 6 5.46 34.59 59.68
C GLN A 6 6.86 34.31 59.15
N LYS A 7 7.60 33.32 59.74
CA LYS A 7 8.91 32.90 59.22
C LYS A 7 8.79 32.19 57.86
N ILE A 8 7.79 31.35 57.66
CA ILE A 8 7.56 30.67 56.39
C ILE A 8 7.25 31.71 55.28
N ILE A 9 6.40 32.69 55.53
CA ILE A 9 6.07 33.77 54.57
C ILE A 9 7.32 34.61 54.26
N PHE A 10 8.18 34.93 55.22
CA PHE A 10 9.40 35.67 54.99
C PHE A 10 10.39 34.93 54.10
N PHE A 11 10.61 33.64 54.34
CA PHE A 11 11.52 32.82 53.50
C PHE A 11 10.96 32.56 52.11
N SER A 12 9.65 32.39 51.93
CA SER A 12 9.04 32.27 50.62
C SER A 12 9.16 33.55 49.77
N ASN A 13 8.99 34.70 50.39
CA ASN A 13 9.19 36.01 49.74
C ASN A 13 10.66 36.30 49.39
N LEU A 14 11.60 35.81 50.18
CA LEU A 14 13.03 35.93 49.90
C LEU A 14 13.44 35.06 48.73
N ALA A 15 12.96 33.83 48.66
CA ALA A 15 13.23 32.90 47.54
C ALA A 15 12.62 33.47 46.23
N ASP A 16 11.44 34.01 46.25
CA ASP A 16 10.74 34.67 45.15
C ASP A 16 11.58 35.86 44.62
N TYR A 17 12.12 36.68 45.51
CA TYR A 17 12.99 37.81 45.16
C TYR A 17 14.25 37.41 44.41
N PHE A 18 14.85 36.25 44.69
CA PHE A 18 16.04 35.76 44.03
C PHE A 18 15.77 34.96 42.74
N ASP A 19 14.61 34.32 42.65
CA ASP A 19 14.30 33.47 41.51
C ASP A 19 13.72 34.26 40.34
N TYR A 20 12.94 35.32 40.55
CA TYR A 20 12.35 36.08 39.45
C TYR A 20 13.36 36.80 38.54
N PRO A 21 14.43 37.44 39.04
CA PRO A 21 15.48 38.00 38.17
C PRO A 21 16.14 36.96 37.26
N LYS A 22 16.37 35.72 37.74
CA LYS A 22 16.90 34.62 36.91
C LYS A 22 15.95 34.26 35.75
N VAL A 23 14.66 34.38 35.96
CA VAL A 23 13.67 34.16 34.87
C VAL A 23 13.77 35.30 33.85
N GLN A 24 14.00 36.54 34.26
CA GLN A 24 14.18 37.68 33.35
C GLN A 24 15.43 37.54 32.49
N GLU A 25 16.49 36.94 33.01
CA GLU A 25 17.76 36.67 32.29
C GLU A 25 17.55 35.74 31.10
N THR A 26 16.42 35.00 31.04
CA THR A 26 16.11 34.11 29.92
C THR A 26 15.61 34.85 28.66
N SER A 27 15.53 36.17 28.66
CA SER A 27 14.98 36.99 27.56
C SER A 27 15.62 36.71 26.19
N ASN A 28 16.91 36.33 26.19
CA ASN A 28 17.68 36.03 24.97
C ASN A 28 17.63 34.55 24.55
N LEU A 29 16.92 33.71 25.30
CA LEU A 29 16.78 32.30 24.97
C LEU A 29 15.61 32.07 23.96
N ASP A 30 15.55 30.87 23.41
CA ASP A 30 14.44 30.45 22.56
C ASP A 30 13.10 30.52 23.31
N ILE A 31 12.01 30.54 22.52
CA ILE A 31 10.68 30.72 23.07
C ILE A 31 10.24 29.62 24.05
N GLN A 32 10.73 28.38 23.86
CA GLN A 32 10.39 27.26 24.76
C GLN A 32 11.10 27.43 26.10
N SER A 33 12.37 27.79 26.10
CA SER A 33 13.17 28.03 27.29
C SER A 33 12.61 29.18 28.11
N ARG A 34 12.27 30.29 27.46
CA ARG A 34 11.60 31.44 28.11
C ARG A 34 10.30 31.04 28.75
N LEU A 35 9.42 30.37 28.00
CA LEU A 35 8.13 29.93 28.49
C LEU A 35 8.24 28.97 29.66
N SER A 36 9.22 28.01 29.57
CA SER A 36 9.50 27.06 30.64
C SER A 36 9.97 27.76 31.92
N ALA A 37 10.80 28.79 31.81
CA ALA A 37 11.28 29.56 32.96
C ALA A 37 10.12 30.28 33.69
N TYR A 38 9.26 31.00 32.93
CA TYR A 38 8.10 31.70 33.53
C TYR A 38 7.05 30.73 34.09
N THR A 39 6.76 29.62 33.41
CA THR A 39 5.80 28.60 33.91
C THR A 39 6.36 27.87 35.12
N GLY A 40 7.67 27.57 35.12
CA GLY A 40 8.40 27.01 36.26
C GLY A 40 8.37 27.91 37.48
N TYR A 41 8.56 29.22 37.27
CA TYR A 41 8.43 30.20 38.31
C TYR A 41 7.01 30.19 38.96
N LEU A 42 5.94 30.24 38.14
CA LEU A 42 4.56 30.20 38.67
C LEU A 42 4.27 28.93 39.46
N LYS A 43 4.84 27.78 39.04
CA LYS A 43 4.67 26.50 39.76
C LYS A 43 5.41 26.51 41.11
N LYS A 44 6.61 27.12 41.16
CA LYS A 44 7.47 27.17 42.37
C LYS A 44 6.92 28.20 43.38
N HIS A 45 6.35 29.29 42.89
CA HIS A 45 5.90 30.42 43.69
C HIS A 45 4.41 30.75 43.47
N PRO A 46 3.45 29.87 43.89
CA PRO A 46 2.04 30.03 43.60
C PRO A 46 1.43 31.29 44.21
N ASP A 47 2.03 31.82 45.30
CA ASP A 47 1.62 33.04 45.98
C ASP A 47 2.71 34.15 45.93
N GLY A 48 3.57 34.07 44.92
CA GLY A 48 4.73 34.97 44.78
C GLY A 48 4.36 36.39 44.38
N LYS A 49 5.20 37.36 44.73
CA LYS A 49 5.01 38.77 44.44
C LYS A 49 4.90 39.10 42.94
N TYR A 50 5.60 38.34 42.11
CA TYR A 50 5.69 38.60 40.65
C TYR A 50 4.77 37.74 39.78
N ILE A 51 3.78 37.07 40.35
CA ILE A 51 2.84 36.18 39.63
C ILE A 51 2.17 36.91 38.48
N ASP A 52 1.60 38.07 38.70
CA ASP A 52 0.85 38.81 37.69
C ASP A 52 1.80 39.26 36.54
N PHE A 53 3.02 39.62 36.89
CA PHE A 53 4.04 39.94 35.90
C PHE A 53 4.43 38.74 35.06
N ALA A 54 4.67 37.57 35.68
CA ALA A 54 4.98 36.33 34.98
C ALA A 54 3.82 35.92 34.08
N LYS A 55 2.57 35.98 34.52
CA LYS A 55 1.37 35.71 33.69
C LYS A 55 1.28 36.67 32.51
N LYS A 56 1.57 37.98 32.70
CA LYS A 56 1.59 38.96 31.62
C LYS A 56 2.64 38.63 30.58
N MET A 57 3.84 38.22 31.00
CA MET A 57 4.92 37.81 30.09
C MET A 57 4.56 36.54 29.31
N ILE A 58 3.99 35.51 29.95
CA ILE A 58 3.48 34.32 29.27
C ILE A 58 2.42 34.71 28.22
N SER A 59 1.48 35.58 28.56
CA SER A 59 0.47 36.03 27.61
C SER A 59 1.05 36.79 26.43
N ALA A 60 2.06 37.63 26.63
CA ALA A 60 2.76 38.38 25.59
C ALA A 60 3.53 37.41 24.61
N MET A 61 4.03 36.31 25.12
CA MET A 61 4.74 35.29 24.32
C MET A 61 3.79 34.42 23.47
N SER A 62 2.47 34.52 23.62
CA SER A 62 1.50 33.62 22.97
C SER A 62 1.58 33.60 21.43
N GLY A 63 1.85 34.76 20.82
CA GLY A 63 2.01 34.88 19.36
C GLY A 63 3.24 34.16 18.84
N GLU A 64 4.39 34.39 19.47
CA GLU A 64 5.67 33.79 19.12
C GLU A 64 5.64 32.25 19.36
N TYR A 65 5.08 31.83 20.49
CA TYR A 65 4.91 30.41 20.77
C TYR A 65 3.98 29.71 19.78
N TYR A 66 2.95 30.40 19.27
CA TYR A 66 2.08 29.85 18.25
C TYR A 66 2.79 29.66 16.91
N ILE A 67 3.69 30.55 16.52
CA ILE A 67 4.54 30.37 15.33
C ILE A 67 5.43 29.14 15.49
N PHE A 68 6.09 29.01 16.64
CA PHE A 68 6.87 27.81 16.98
C PHE A 68 5.96 26.54 16.92
N PHE A 69 4.80 26.58 17.58
CA PHE A 69 3.83 25.48 17.59
C PHE A 69 3.46 25.02 16.18
N THR A 70 3.08 25.94 15.29
CA THR A 70 2.67 25.59 13.92
C THR A 70 3.82 24.98 13.10
N LYS A 71 5.04 25.43 13.31
CA LYS A 71 6.23 24.87 12.67
C LYS A 71 6.48 23.42 13.11
N GLU A 72 6.47 23.17 14.42
CA GLU A 72 6.66 21.81 14.96
C GLU A 72 5.52 20.86 14.54
N ILE A 73 4.27 21.33 14.56
CA ILE A 73 3.11 20.55 14.10
C ILE A 73 3.28 20.10 12.65
N SER A 74 3.76 21.01 11.77
CA SER A 74 4.01 20.66 10.37
C SER A 74 5.07 19.56 10.22
N ILE A 75 6.10 19.57 11.06
CA ILE A 75 7.14 18.52 11.08
C ILE A 75 6.55 17.19 11.57
N TYR A 76 5.77 17.22 12.66
CA TYR A 76 5.13 15.99 13.19
C TYR A 76 4.11 15.41 12.22
N GLU A 77 3.33 16.25 11.52
CA GLU A 77 2.39 15.82 10.50
C GLU A 77 3.10 15.13 9.33
N LYS A 78 4.20 15.71 8.84
CA LYS A 78 5.03 15.11 7.77
C LYS A 78 5.65 13.77 8.16
N ASN A 79 6.03 13.61 9.43
CA ASN A 79 6.67 12.41 9.95
C ASN A 79 5.68 11.40 10.55
N GLU A 80 4.39 11.68 10.51
CA GLU A 80 3.32 10.91 11.18
C GLU A 80 3.55 10.70 12.69
N ASP A 81 4.21 11.68 13.34
CA ASP A 81 4.47 11.71 14.79
C ASP A 81 3.26 12.26 15.56
N TRP A 82 2.09 11.65 15.35
CA TRP A 82 0.80 12.13 15.88
C TRP A 82 0.81 12.31 17.38
N GLN A 83 1.46 11.40 18.12
CA GLN A 83 1.56 11.48 19.58
C GLN A 83 2.31 12.73 20.04
N LYS A 84 3.41 13.11 19.38
CA LYS A 84 4.16 14.33 19.72
C LYS A 84 3.30 15.57 19.41
N GLY A 85 2.56 15.56 18.32
CA GLY A 85 1.64 16.62 17.96
C GLY A 85 0.52 16.81 19.00
N ILE A 86 -0.05 15.71 19.51
CA ILE A 86 -1.06 15.73 20.58
C ILE A 86 -0.47 16.36 21.85
N LEU A 87 0.72 15.91 22.28
CA LEU A 87 1.39 16.42 23.48
C LEU A 87 1.71 17.92 23.37
N LEU A 88 2.16 18.37 22.19
CA LEU A 88 2.43 19.79 21.96
C LEU A 88 1.14 20.62 21.99
N ALA A 89 0.03 20.10 21.45
CA ALA A 89 -1.27 20.73 21.51
C ALA A 89 -1.81 20.80 22.95
N ASP A 90 -1.65 19.73 23.75
CA ASP A 90 -2.01 19.73 25.18
C ASP A 90 -1.26 20.83 25.92
N LYS A 91 0.04 20.94 25.72
CA LYS A 91 0.88 21.98 26.33
C LYS A 91 0.41 23.39 25.95
N PHE A 92 0.07 23.63 24.67
CA PHE A 92 -0.46 24.92 24.24
C PHE A 92 -1.78 25.25 24.94
N ILE A 93 -2.71 24.28 24.96
CA ILE A 93 -4.04 24.44 25.56
C ILE A 93 -3.94 24.70 27.06
N GLU A 94 -3.03 24.00 27.76
CA GLU A 94 -2.82 24.17 29.18
C GLU A 94 -2.32 25.57 29.52
N ILE A 95 -1.31 26.07 28.80
CA ILE A 95 -0.67 27.36 29.06
C ILE A 95 -1.58 28.53 28.67
N TYR A 96 -2.28 28.39 27.54
CA TYR A 96 -3.03 29.47 26.91
C TYR A 96 -4.54 29.25 26.94
N LYS A 97 -5.11 28.76 28.04
CA LYS A 97 -6.52 28.32 28.17
C LYS A 97 -7.57 29.30 27.58
N ASN A 98 -7.32 30.60 27.72
CA ASN A 98 -8.26 31.65 27.29
C ASN A 98 -7.84 32.32 25.96
N ASN A 99 -6.85 31.78 25.26
CA ASN A 99 -6.39 32.34 23.99
C ASN A 99 -7.39 31.99 22.88
N ASN A 100 -7.64 32.92 21.97
CA ASN A 100 -8.57 32.76 20.84
C ASN A 100 -8.14 31.66 19.84
N ARG A 101 -6.90 31.19 19.88
CA ARG A 101 -6.37 30.09 19.04
C ARG A 101 -6.70 28.70 19.60
N VAL A 102 -7.09 28.59 20.87
CA VAL A 102 -7.36 27.30 21.54
C VAL A 102 -8.40 26.45 20.81
N PRO A 103 -9.52 26.98 20.30
CA PRO A 103 -10.49 26.17 19.56
C PRO A 103 -9.86 25.51 18.31
N GLY A 104 -9.02 26.22 17.56
CA GLY A 104 -8.29 25.69 16.41
C GLY A 104 -7.28 24.60 16.80
N VAL A 105 -6.54 24.81 17.89
CA VAL A 105 -5.60 23.83 18.43
C VAL A 105 -6.31 22.56 18.89
N LYS A 106 -7.47 22.68 19.56
CA LYS A 106 -8.30 21.51 19.93
C LYS A 106 -8.80 20.73 18.72
N LYS A 107 -9.21 21.42 17.67
CA LYS A 107 -9.62 20.75 16.40
C LYS A 107 -8.45 19.96 15.79
N LEU A 108 -7.27 20.55 15.74
CA LEU A 108 -6.05 19.90 15.28
C LEU A 108 -5.70 18.69 16.16
N GLN A 109 -5.74 18.83 17.47
CA GLN A 109 -5.48 17.76 18.43
C GLN A 109 -6.42 16.58 18.22
N ASN A 110 -7.72 16.82 18.04
CA ASN A 110 -8.69 15.77 17.77
C ASN A 110 -8.40 15.06 16.43
N ARG A 111 -8.01 15.80 15.39
CA ARG A 111 -7.56 15.23 14.11
C ARG A 111 -6.37 14.30 14.32
N PHE A 112 -5.38 14.70 15.09
CA PHE A 112 -4.20 13.86 15.37
C PHE A 112 -4.54 12.64 16.21
N ARG A 113 -5.47 12.73 17.15
CA ARG A 113 -5.99 11.56 17.90
C ARG A 113 -6.66 10.56 16.96
N THR A 114 -7.46 11.05 16.01
CA THR A 114 -8.07 10.21 14.98
C THR A 114 -6.99 9.51 14.12
N PHE A 115 -5.98 10.24 13.67
CA PHE A 115 -4.89 9.68 12.87
C PHE A 115 -4.04 8.66 13.64
N LEU A 116 -3.74 8.92 14.91
CA LEU A 116 -3.06 7.98 15.77
C LEU A 116 -3.85 6.67 15.89
N TRP A 117 -5.14 6.76 16.19
CA TRP A 117 -6.03 5.59 16.25
C TRP A 117 -6.07 4.84 14.92
N GLN A 118 -6.19 5.53 13.77
CA GLN A 118 -6.20 4.90 12.45
C GLN A 118 -4.89 4.18 12.14
N LYS A 119 -3.76 4.73 12.57
CA LYS A 119 -2.45 4.10 12.45
C LYS A 119 -2.38 2.80 13.26
N GLU A 120 -2.78 2.86 14.53
CA GLU A 120 -2.81 1.70 15.42
C GLU A 120 -3.78 0.61 14.90
N ALA A 121 -4.96 1.03 14.41
CA ALA A 121 -5.91 0.13 13.77
C ALA A 121 -5.30 -0.55 12.53
N PHE A 122 -4.61 0.20 11.66
CA PHE A 122 -3.94 -0.34 10.48
C PHE A 122 -2.85 -1.36 10.85
N ASP A 123 -2.04 -1.09 11.87
CA ASP A 123 -1.03 -2.03 12.34
C ASP A 123 -1.68 -3.33 12.84
N GLY A 124 -2.79 -3.24 13.58
CA GLY A 124 -3.58 -4.41 13.99
C GLY A 124 -4.24 -5.17 12.84
N LEU A 125 -4.68 -4.47 11.76
CA LEU A 125 -5.18 -5.13 10.55
C LEU A 125 -4.08 -5.93 9.85
N ARG A 126 -2.87 -5.37 9.75
CA ARG A 126 -1.72 -6.07 9.16
C ARG A 126 -1.38 -7.36 9.90
N GLU A 127 -1.36 -7.33 11.23
CA GLU A 127 -1.13 -8.53 12.04
C GLU A 127 -2.20 -9.60 11.80
N LYS A 128 -3.48 -9.21 11.76
CA LYS A 128 -4.60 -10.12 11.49
C LYS A 128 -4.54 -10.71 10.08
N ALA A 129 -4.22 -9.88 9.07
CA ALA A 129 -4.11 -10.33 7.68
C ALA A 129 -2.89 -11.26 7.48
N GLU A 130 -1.75 -10.98 8.13
CA GLU A 130 -0.57 -11.84 8.08
C GLU A 130 -0.85 -13.22 8.71
N ALA A 131 -1.62 -13.28 9.77
CA ALA A 131 -2.05 -14.55 10.38
C ALA A 131 -2.92 -15.41 9.42
N LYS A 132 -3.52 -14.77 8.38
CA LYS A 132 -4.37 -15.42 7.37
C LYS A 132 -3.75 -15.42 5.96
N LYS A 133 -2.45 -15.23 5.82
CA LYS A 133 -1.77 -15.06 4.53
C LYS A 133 -1.94 -16.20 3.53
N GLU A 134 -2.24 -17.40 3.99
CA GLU A 134 -2.56 -18.55 3.14
C GLU A 134 -4.04 -18.57 2.69
N GLN A 135 -4.89 -17.72 3.29
CA GLN A 135 -6.31 -17.56 3.01
C GLN A 135 -6.55 -16.16 2.42
N PHE A 136 -6.08 -15.94 1.20
CA PHE A 136 -6.02 -14.61 0.57
C PHE A 136 -7.35 -13.85 0.61
N ALA A 137 -8.47 -14.52 0.35
CA ALA A 137 -9.79 -13.89 0.38
C ALA A 137 -10.12 -13.34 1.78
N GLU A 138 -9.86 -14.13 2.85
CA GLU A 138 -10.10 -13.70 4.23
C GLU A 138 -9.14 -12.59 4.64
N ALA A 139 -7.87 -12.66 4.23
CA ALA A 139 -6.89 -11.63 4.51
C ALA A 139 -7.27 -10.29 3.84
N LYS A 140 -7.75 -10.31 2.59
CA LYS A 140 -8.23 -9.10 1.88
C LYS A 140 -9.52 -8.56 2.52
N GLN A 141 -10.43 -9.43 2.94
CA GLN A 141 -11.70 -9.04 3.56
C GLN A 141 -11.50 -8.17 4.81
N ILE A 142 -10.48 -8.47 5.62
CA ILE A 142 -10.11 -7.66 6.80
C ILE A 142 -9.87 -6.19 6.42
N TYR A 143 -9.19 -5.94 5.32
CA TYR A 143 -8.92 -4.59 4.84
C TYR A 143 -10.15 -3.92 4.23
N TYR A 144 -10.94 -4.65 3.44
CA TYR A 144 -12.16 -4.11 2.82
C TYR A 144 -13.19 -3.70 3.87
N GLU A 145 -13.37 -4.46 4.94
CA GLU A 145 -14.28 -4.12 6.04
C GLU A 145 -13.87 -2.81 6.72
N PHE A 146 -12.58 -2.59 6.93
CA PHE A 146 -12.09 -1.34 7.49
C PHE A 146 -12.31 -0.16 6.53
N LEU A 147 -12.00 -0.30 5.25
CA LEU A 147 -12.22 0.75 4.24
C LEU A 147 -13.72 1.07 4.08
N TYR A 148 -14.58 0.08 4.18
CA TYR A 148 -16.02 0.29 4.15
C TYR A 148 -16.51 1.09 5.37
N ALA A 149 -15.99 0.78 6.55
CA ALA A 149 -16.34 1.49 7.78
C ALA A 149 -15.73 2.90 7.84
N TYR A 150 -14.55 3.12 7.25
CA TYR A 150 -13.78 4.37 7.30
C TYR A 150 -13.25 4.78 5.92
N PRO A 151 -14.16 5.19 4.99
CA PRO A 151 -13.78 5.48 3.60
C PRO A 151 -12.78 6.64 3.47
N ASP A 152 -12.86 7.63 4.38
CA ASP A 152 -11.98 8.82 4.39
C ASP A 152 -10.74 8.65 5.29
N THR A 153 -10.33 7.41 5.55
CA THR A 153 -9.15 7.17 6.40
C THR A 153 -7.86 7.64 5.72
N TYR A 154 -6.95 8.26 6.49
CA TYR A 154 -5.65 8.68 5.95
C TYR A 154 -4.72 7.50 5.61
N VAL A 155 -5.00 6.30 6.11
CA VAL A 155 -4.25 5.07 5.80
C VAL A 155 -4.76 4.34 4.55
N ASN A 156 -5.71 4.91 3.80
CA ASN A 156 -6.32 4.30 2.61
C ASN A 156 -5.27 3.79 1.62
N ASP A 157 -4.32 4.64 1.21
CA ASP A 157 -3.26 4.25 0.27
C ASP A 157 -2.36 3.12 0.81
N LYS A 158 -2.12 3.10 2.13
CA LYS A 158 -1.35 2.04 2.78
C LYS A 158 -2.09 0.71 2.72
N ILE A 159 -3.39 0.73 3.00
CA ILE A 159 -4.26 -0.45 2.93
C ILE A 159 -4.33 -0.98 1.49
N ASN A 160 -4.57 -0.13 0.52
CA ASN A 160 -4.63 -0.52 -0.89
C ASN A 160 -3.32 -1.17 -1.37
N LYS A 161 -2.16 -0.70 -0.88
CA LYS A 161 -0.87 -1.35 -1.15
C LYS A 161 -0.77 -2.75 -0.55
N GLU A 162 -1.29 -2.97 0.64
CA GLU A 162 -1.31 -4.32 1.24
C GLU A 162 -2.27 -5.25 0.49
N ILE A 163 -3.45 -4.77 0.07
CA ILE A 163 -4.38 -5.53 -0.77
C ILE A 163 -3.70 -5.93 -2.09
N ALA A 164 -3.05 -5.01 -2.79
CA ALA A 164 -2.34 -5.29 -4.05
C ALA A 164 -1.21 -6.32 -3.89
N LYS A 165 -0.52 -6.32 -2.73
CA LYS A 165 0.47 -7.36 -2.41
C LYS A 165 -0.20 -8.74 -2.26
N LEU A 166 -1.32 -8.82 -1.55
CA LEU A 166 -2.08 -10.07 -1.37
C LEU A 166 -2.59 -10.60 -2.72
N GLU A 167 -3.10 -9.74 -3.60
CA GLU A 167 -3.54 -10.11 -4.96
C GLU A 167 -2.38 -10.67 -5.79
N THR A 168 -1.19 -10.05 -5.67
CA THR A 168 0.02 -10.55 -6.34
C THR A 168 0.44 -11.92 -5.81
N LEU A 169 0.39 -12.13 -4.49
CA LEU A 169 0.71 -13.42 -3.87
C LEU A 169 -0.28 -14.50 -4.25
N GLU A 170 -1.59 -14.19 -4.23
CA GLU A 170 -2.66 -15.09 -4.66
C GLU A 170 -2.46 -15.56 -6.11
N LYS A 171 -2.25 -14.61 -7.02
CA LYS A 171 -1.96 -14.91 -8.43
C LYS A 171 -0.74 -15.80 -8.61
N ASN A 172 0.34 -15.54 -7.88
CA ASN A 172 1.54 -16.36 -7.92
C ASN A 172 1.30 -17.77 -7.37
N ALA A 173 0.47 -17.92 -6.34
CA ALA A 173 0.08 -19.22 -5.79
C ALA A 173 -0.76 -20.03 -6.79
N GLU A 174 -1.72 -19.39 -7.46
CA GLU A 174 -2.53 -20.00 -8.52
C GLU A 174 -1.68 -20.46 -9.71
N ILE A 175 -0.75 -19.62 -10.17
CA ILE A 175 0.20 -19.97 -11.23
C ILE A 175 1.05 -21.18 -10.82
N LYS A 176 1.54 -21.21 -9.59
CA LYS A 176 2.32 -22.32 -9.05
C LYS A 176 1.50 -23.61 -8.97
N ALA A 177 0.27 -23.53 -8.47
CA ALA A 177 -0.64 -24.67 -8.40
C ALA A 177 -0.97 -25.22 -9.80
N THR A 178 -1.23 -24.33 -10.75
CA THR A 178 -1.50 -24.70 -12.16
C THR A 178 -0.29 -25.37 -12.80
N LYS A 179 0.92 -24.83 -12.62
CA LYS A 179 2.16 -25.47 -13.09
C LYS A 179 2.31 -26.89 -12.55
N THR A 180 2.06 -27.08 -11.25
CA THR A 180 2.14 -28.39 -10.61
C THR A 180 1.11 -29.38 -11.20
N LYS A 181 -0.14 -28.89 -11.40
CA LYS A 181 -1.20 -29.69 -12.01
C LYS A 181 -0.80 -30.15 -13.42
N ILE A 182 -0.27 -29.24 -14.25
CA ILE A 182 0.18 -29.54 -15.62
C ILE A 182 1.32 -30.56 -15.61
N ARG A 183 2.31 -30.41 -14.75
CA ARG A 183 3.43 -31.35 -14.62
C ARG A 183 2.94 -32.75 -14.27
N ASN A 184 2.03 -32.88 -13.33
CA ASN A 184 1.44 -34.16 -12.96
C ASN A 184 0.68 -34.78 -14.16
N MET A 185 -0.05 -33.98 -14.94
CA MET A 185 -0.73 -34.45 -16.14
C MET A 185 0.25 -34.91 -17.23
N ILE A 186 1.34 -34.19 -17.47
CA ILE A 186 2.40 -34.56 -18.41
C ILE A 186 2.98 -35.92 -18.02
N GLN A 187 3.30 -36.14 -16.76
CA GLN A 187 3.82 -37.40 -16.25
C GLN A 187 2.84 -38.57 -16.44
N GLN A 188 1.53 -38.34 -16.25
CA GLN A 188 0.52 -39.39 -16.36
C GLN A 188 0.15 -39.74 -17.80
N VAL A 189 0.12 -38.78 -18.72
CA VAL A 189 -0.44 -38.93 -20.07
C VAL A 189 0.62 -38.92 -21.15
N GLY A 190 1.76 -38.29 -20.89
CA GLY A 190 2.76 -37.99 -21.92
C GLY A 190 3.61 -39.16 -22.36
N GLY A 191 3.70 -40.23 -21.60
CA GLY A 191 4.68 -41.28 -21.86
C GLY A 191 6.08 -40.69 -22.05
N ASN A 192 6.82 -41.16 -23.03
CA ASN A 192 8.17 -40.63 -23.36
C ASN A 192 8.10 -39.47 -24.37
N ARG A 193 6.93 -39.03 -24.80
CA ARG A 193 6.82 -37.97 -25.82
C ARG A 193 7.09 -36.57 -25.27
N TYR A 194 6.52 -36.26 -24.11
CA TYR A 194 6.63 -34.94 -23.53
C TYR A 194 7.58 -34.95 -22.33
N VAL A 195 8.59 -34.11 -22.37
CA VAL A 195 9.62 -34.02 -21.33
C VAL A 195 9.53 -32.63 -20.68
N ASP A 196 9.23 -32.58 -19.38
CA ASP A 196 9.25 -31.34 -18.59
C ASP A 196 10.73 -30.92 -18.39
N ASN A 197 11.08 -29.74 -18.87
CA ASN A 197 12.45 -29.20 -18.72
C ASN A 197 12.65 -28.54 -17.33
N ASN A 198 11.63 -28.50 -16.47
CA ASN A 198 11.65 -27.87 -15.14
C ASN A 198 11.88 -26.33 -15.11
N ASP A 199 11.89 -25.68 -16.27
CA ASP A 199 12.12 -24.26 -16.47
C ASP A 199 10.84 -23.50 -16.92
N GLY A 200 9.69 -24.16 -16.87
CA GLY A 200 8.41 -23.64 -17.37
C GLY A 200 8.14 -24.01 -18.81
N THR A 201 8.95 -24.90 -19.40
CA THR A 201 8.80 -25.41 -20.75
C THR A 201 8.68 -26.93 -20.80
N VAL A 202 8.10 -27.43 -21.89
CA VAL A 202 7.97 -28.84 -22.20
C VAL A 202 8.50 -29.09 -23.60
N LYS A 203 9.35 -30.08 -23.76
CA LYS A 203 9.85 -30.54 -25.06
C LYS A 203 8.96 -31.66 -25.60
N ASP A 204 8.46 -31.52 -26.81
CA ASP A 204 7.81 -32.58 -27.56
C ASP A 204 8.92 -33.37 -28.31
N ALA A 205 9.26 -34.55 -27.82
CA ALA A 205 10.31 -35.41 -28.42
C ALA A 205 9.99 -35.86 -29.86
N LYS A 206 8.72 -35.87 -30.25
CA LYS A 206 8.29 -36.24 -31.59
C LYS A 206 8.53 -35.14 -32.62
N THR A 207 8.30 -33.91 -32.28
CA THR A 207 8.42 -32.76 -33.19
C THR A 207 9.68 -31.95 -32.96
N GLY A 208 10.33 -32.14 -31.82
CA GLY A 208 11.46 -31.31 -31.37
C GLY A 208 11.07 -29.93 -30.85
N LEU A 209 9.78 -29.57 -30.91
CA LEU A 209 9.28 -28.27 -30.47
C LEU A 209 9.32 -28.15 -28.95
N ILE A 210 9.54 -26.92 -28.49
CA ILE A 210 9.45 -26.55 -27.08
C ILE A 210 8.20 -25.71 -26.89
N TRP A 211 7.41 -26.09 -25.90
CA TRP A 211 6.13 -25.44 -25.56
C TRP A 211 6.20 -24.78 -24.21
N SER A 212 5.53 -23.63 -24.07
CA SER A 212 5.29 -23.07 -22.75
C SER A 212 4.29 -23.92 -21.98
N VAL A 213 4.58 -24.20 -20.71
CA VAL A 213 3.66 -24.95 -19.82
C VAL A 213 2.40 -24.15 -19.52
N LEU A 214 2.48 -22.82 -19.50
CA LEU A 214 1.38 -21.91 -19.25
C LEU A 214 1.09 -21.10 -20.51
N ASP A 215 -0.17 -20.89 -20.81
CA ASP A 215 -0.62 -19.92 -21.80
C ASP A 215 -0.78 -18.50 -21.21
N SER A 216 -1.07 -17.52 -22.08
CA SER A 216 -1.22 -16.13 -21.68
C SER A 216 -2.43 -15.90 -20.77
N SER A 217 -3.49 -16.67 -20.92
CA SER A 217 -4.71 -16.50 -20.11
C SER A 217 -4.45 -16.79 -18.62
N ILE A 218 -3.62 -17.81 -18.35
CA ILE A 218 -3.22 -18.15 -16.96
C ILE A 218 -2.25 -17.09 -16.41
N VAL A 219 -1.25 -16.69 -17.22
CA VAL A 219 -0.19 -15.78 -16.75
C VAL A 219 -0.73 -14.37 -16.53
N LEU A 220 -1.56 -13.87 -17.45
CA LEU A 220 -2.10 -12.50 -17.37
C LEU A 220 -3.36 -12.42 -16.50
N GLY A 221 -4.18 -13.49 -16.49
CA GLY A 221 -5.43 -13.49 -15.73
C GLY A 221 -6.55 -12.66 -16.35
N ASP A 222 -6.33 -12.04 -17.51
CA ASP A 222 -7.23 -11.06 -18.13
C ASP A 222 -8.00 -11.61 -19.33
N GLY A 223 -8.12 -12.93 -19.45
CA GLY A 223 -8.82 -13.57 -20.57
C GLY A 223 -7.98 -13.65 -21.85
N CYS A 224 -8.64 -13.58 -23.00
CA CYS A 224 -8.00 -13.75 -24.29
C CYS A 224 -7.38 -12.44 -24.80
N LEU A 225 -6.12 -12.51 -25.24
CA LEU A 225 -5.48 -11.44 -25.98
C LEU A 225 -6.07 -11.36 -27.40
N ASP A 226 -6.20 -10.16 -27.96
CA ASP A 226 -6.33 -10.01 -29.40
C ASP A 226 -5.08 -10.48 -30.12
N TYR A 227 -5.14 -10.62 -31.44
CA TYR A 227 -4.05 -11.20 -32.23
C TYR A 227 -2.74 -10.41 -32.13
N ASP A 228 -2.79 -9.09 -32.26
CA ASP A 228 -1.59 -8.25 -32.28
C ASP A 228 -0.93 -8.22 -30.90
N ASN A 229 -1.73 -8.20 -29.84
CA ASN A 229 -1.26 -8.34 -28.45
C ASN A 229 -0.71 -9.76 -28.19
N ALA A 230 -1.30 -10.82 -28.73
CA ALA A 230 -0.79 -12.18 -28.62
C ALA A 230 0.58 -12.32 -29.31
N VAL A 231 0.73 -11.78 -30.52
CA VAL A 231 2.01 -11.74 -31.25
C VAL A 231 3.07 -10.94 -30.46
N SER A 232 2.65 -9.80 -29.89
CA SER A 232 3.56 -8.97 -29.09
C SER A 232 3.95 -9.66 -27.78
N TYR A 233 3.04 -10.40 -27.16
CA TYR A 233 3.27 -11.16 -25.94
C TYR A 233 4.32 -12.23 -26.15
N VAL A 234 4.16 -13.11 -27.18
CA VAL A 234 5.11 -14.21 -27.42
C VAL A 234 6.50 -13.70 -27.78
N LYS A 235 6.61 -12.58 -28.52
CA LYS A 235 7.91 -11.95 -28.83
C LYS A 235 8.66 -11.43 -27.60
N LYS A 236 7.95 -11.12 -26.53
CA LYS A 236 8.51 -10.64 -25.25
C LYS A 236 8.77 -11.76 -24.25
N MET A 237 8.27 -12.97 -24.50
CA MET A 237 8.46 -14.11 -23.63
C MET A 237 9.93 -14.48 -23.49
N LYS A 238 10.31 -14.88 -22.27
CA LYS A 238 11.67 -15.36 -21.94
C LYS A 238 11.62 -16.67 -21.15
N THR A 239 10.50 -17.37 -21.20
CA THR A 239 10.29 -18.63 -20.48
C THR A 239 11.35 -19.64 -20.90
N GLY A 240 11.97 -20.32 -19.95
CA GLY A 240 13.05 -21.29 -20.21
C GLY A 240 14.32 -20.67 -20.78
N GLY A 241 14.47 -19.33 -20.76
CA GLY A 241 15.62 -18.63 -21.34
C GLY A 241 15.58 -18.46 -22.86
N TYR A 242 14.55 -18.97 -23.54
CA TYR A 242 14.37 -18.83 -24.98
C TYR A 242 13.91 -17.41 -25.36
N GLN A 243 14.35 -16.94 -26.54
CA GLN A 243 14.02 -15.59 -27.05
C GLN A 243 13.29 -15.62 -28.40
N ASP A 244 13.08 -16.80 -28.95
CA ASP A 244 12.50 -17.09 -30.28
C ASP A 244 11.08 -17.65 -30.20
N TRP A 245 10.36 -17.31 -29.12
CA TRP A 245 8.96 -17.67 -28.94
C TRP A 245 8.08 -17.09 -30.05
N ARG A 246 7.19 -17.91 -30.56
CA ARG A 246 6.20 -17.54 -31.58
C ARG A 246 4.86 -18.20 -31.35
N LEU A 247 3.83 -17.69 -31.99
CA LEU A 247 2.56 -18.41 -32.09
C LEU A 247 2.77 -19.70 -32.88
N PRO A 248 2.11 -20.80 -32.50
CA PRO A 248 2.19 -22.07 -33.21
C PRO A 248 1.43 -22.01 -34.54
N THR A 249 1.78 -22.89 -35.47
CA THR A 249 0.92 -23.13 -36.62
C THR A 249 -0.29 -23.97 -36.25
N ARG A 250 -1.32 -23.98 -37.12
CA ARG A 250 -2.49 -24.84 -36.93
C ARG A 250 -2.09 -26.30 -36.76
N GLU A 251 -1.23 -26.79 -37.64
CA GLU A 251 -0.75 -28.18 -37.67
C GLU A 251 0.00 -28.54 -36.38
N GLU A 252 0.80 -27.63 -35.87
CA GLU A 252 1.49 -27.80 -34.59
C GLU A 252 0.50 -27.91 -33.41
N LEU A 253 -0.50 -27.00 -33.32
CA LEU A 253 -1.52 -27.08 -32.30
C LEU A 253 -2.35 -28.36 -32.40
N GLU A 254 -2.78 -28.76 -33.60
CA GLU A 254 -3.56 -29.97 -33.80
C GLU A 254 -2.83 -31.24 -33.35
N THR A 255 -1.49 -31.28 -33.45
CA THR A 255 -0.72 -32.44 -32.96
C THR A 255 -0.81 -32.60 -31.44
N ILE A 256 -1.02 -31.52 -30.71
CA ILE A 256 -1.18 -31.54 -29.27
C ILE A 256 -2.63 -31.84 -28.88
N TYR A 257 -3.61 -31.22 -29.54
CA TYR A 257 -5.04 -31.40 -29.23
C TYR A 257 -5.61 -32.76 -29.62
N LYS A 258 -5.19 -33.33 -30.74
CA LYS A 258 -5.71 -34.63 -31.23
C LYS A 258 -5.43 -35.83 -30.34
N LYS A 259 -4.48 -35.72 -29.36
CA LYS A 259 -4.10 -36.84 -28.50
C LYS A 259 -4.39 -36.66 -27.03
N LYS A 260 -5.41 -35.88 -26.67
CA LYS A 260 -5.73 -35.36 -25.33
C LYS A 260 -4.69 -34.35 -24.89
N PRO A 261 -5.09 -33.07 -24.78
CA PRO A 261 -4.22 -31.97 -24.45
C PRO A 261 -3.53 -32.25 -23.12
N TYR A 262 -2.25 -32.20 -23.08
CA TYR A 262 -1.53 -32.11 -21.82
C TYR A 262 -1.54 -30.66 -21.29
N PHE A 263 -1.94 -29.69 -22.12
CA PHE A 263 -2.29 -28.37 -21.63
C PHE A 263 -3.58 -28.47 -20.82
N PRO A 264 -3.65 -27.84 -19.64
CA PRO A 264 -4.93 -27.75 -18.94
C PRO A 264 -5.90 -27.14 -19.93
N GLN A 265 -7.10 -27.70 -20.00
CA GLN A 265 -8.19 -27.00 -20.60
C GLN A 265 -8.41 -25.76 -19.74
N THR A 266 -7.78 -24.67 -20.17
CA THR A 266 -8.09 -23.36 -19.66
C THR A 266 -9.48 -23.00 -20.15
N GLU A 267 -10.13 -22.05 -19.53
CA GLU A 267 -11.41 -21.53 -20.00
C GLU A 267 -11.31 -20.84 -21.37
N ALA A 268 -10.08 -20.74 -21.92
CA ALA A 268 -9.84 -20.23 -23.27
C ALA A 268 -10.44 -21.18 -24.32
N PRO A 269 -11.51 -20.79 -25.01
CA PRO A 269 -12.21 -21.65 -25.95
C PRO A 269 -11.43 -21.87 -27.27
N TRP A 270 -10.37 -21.07 -27.52
CA TRP A 270 -9.59 -21.09 -28.75
C TRP A 270 -8.18 -20.51 -28.55
N TYR A 271 -7.28 -20.82 -29.51
CA TYR A 271 -5.91 -20.31 -29.55
C TYR A 271 -5.58 -19.68 -30.90
N TRP A 272 -4.84 -18.58 -30.86
CA TRP A 272 -4.30 -17.94 -32.06
C TRP A 272 -3.24 -18.81 -32.72
N THR A 273 -3.23 -18.86 -34.06
CA THR A 273 -2.16 -19.46 -34.83
C THR A 273 -1.26 -18.38 -35.43
N SER A 274 -0.07 -18.79 -35.93
CA SER A 274 0.86 -17.89 -36.63
C SER A 274 0.38 -17.44 -38.01
N LYS A 275 -0.69 -18.05 -38.56
CA LYS A 275 -1.22 -17.72 -39.88
C LYS A 275 -2.23 -16.59 -39.82
N SER A 276 -1.98 -15.51 -40.57
CA SER A 276 -2.94 -14.49 -40.87
C SER A 276 -3.18 -14.43 -42.39
N TYR A 277 -4.42 -14.27 -42.78
CA TYR A 277 -4.82 -14.12 -44.18
C TYR A 277 -5.35 -12.72 -44.40
N SER A 278 -4.87 -12.05 -45.47
CA SER A 278 -5.50 -10.84 -45.97
C SER A 278 -6.51 -11.23 -47.07
N ARG A 279 -7.79 -10.89 -46.92
CA ARG A 279 -8.80 -11.12 -47.92
C ARG A 279 -9.26 -9.78 -48.48
N TYR A 280 -9.24 -9.66 -49.81
CA TYR A 280 -9.82 -8.53 -50.50
C TYR A 280 -11.27 -8.87 -50.87
N SER A 281 -12.23 -8.26 -50.27
CA SER A 281 -13.59 -8.05 -50.77
C SER A 281 -14.17 -6.90 -49.99
N ASP A 282 -14.39 -5.80 -50.64
CA ASP A 282 -15.16 -4.62 -50.21
C ASP A 282 -14.64 -3.85 -48.98
N GLY A 283 -13.38 -4.07 -48.59
CA GLY A 283 -12.74 -3.44 -47.45
C GLY A 283 -11.56 -4.27 -46.93
N TRP A 284 -10.58 -3.62 -46.26
CA TRP A 284 -9.44 -4.28 -45.66
C TRP A 284 -9.90 -5.03 -44.40
N SER A 285 -9.97 -6.36 -44.44
CA SER A 285 -10.13 -7.17 -43.25
C SER A 285 -8.97 -8.14 -43.08
N LYS A 286 -8.39 -8.19 -41.89
CA LYS A 286 -7.38 -9.17 -41.51
C LYS A 286 -8.10 -10.39 -40.93
N VAL A 287 -8.05 -11.52 -41.61
CA VAL A 287 -8.58 -12.78 -41.13
C VAL A 287 -7.47 -13.54 -40.41
N VAL A 288 -7.67 -13.92 -39.17
CA VAL A 288 -6.71 -14.68 -38.38
C VAL A 288 -7.23 -16.09 -38.17
N ASP A 289 -6.36 -17.08 -38.31
CA ASP A 289 -6.69 -18.47 -38.09
C ASP A 289 -6.60 -18.83 -36.60
N ILE A 290 -7.63 -19.50 -36.10
CA ILE A 290 -7.72 -19.94 -34.69
C ILE A 290 -7.99 -21.45 -34.63
N VAL A 291 -7.56 -22.07 -33.52
CA VAL A 291 -7.89 -23.46 -33.21
C VAL A 291 -8.71 -23.48 -31.92
N THR A 292 -9.89 -24.09 -31.97
CA THR A 292 -10.76 -24.25 -30.81
C THR A 292 -10.28 -25.39 -29.92
N SER A 293 -10.47 -25.26 -28.63
CA SER A 293 -10.10 -26.26 -27.62
C SER A 293 -11.04 -27.51 -27.63
N SER A 294 -12.23 -27.37 -28.22
CA SER A 294 -13.09 -28.50 -28.49
C SER A 294 -12.61 -29.23 -29.74
N ASN A 295 -12.61 -30.55 -29.73
CA ASN A 295 -12.11 -31.44 -30.82
C ASN A 295 -12.74 -31.23 -32.23
N GLN A 296 -13.49 -30.16 -32.43
CA GLN A 296 -14.02 -29.71 -33.69
C GLN A 296 -13.14 -28.56 -34.19
N ALA A 297 -12.34 -28.86 -35.20
CA ALA A 297 -11.59 -27.86 -35.96
C ALA A 297 -12.57 -27.05 -36.81
N GLU A 298 -13.39 -26.23 -36.18
CA GLU A 298 -14.13 -25.19 -36.91
C GLU A 298 -13.16 -24.00 -37.08
N SER A 299 -12.86 -23.70 -38.35
CA SER A 299 -12.19 -22.44 -38.69
C SER A 299 -13.16 -21.29 -38.42
N ALA A 300 -13.20 -20.80 -37.20
CA ALA A 300 -13.87 -19.53 -36.90
C ALA A 300 -13.08 -18.41 -37.57
N LYS A 301 -13.59 -17.92 -38.67
CA LYS A 301 -13.08 -16.71 -39.34
C LYS A 301 -13.61 -15.52 -38.54
N GLN A 302 -12.79 -14.96 -37.68
CA GLN A 302 -13.12 -13.71 -37.03
C GLN A 302 -12.68 -12.57 -37.95
N GLN A 303 -13.63 -11.84 -38.47
CA GLN A 303 -13.39 -10.60 -39.18
C GLN A 303 -13.05 -9.52 -38.16
N VAL A 304 -11.81 -9.07 -38.12
CA VAL A 304 -11.40 -7.91 -37.32
C VAL A 304 -11.51 -6.69 -38.22
N ASP A 305 -12.53 -5.89 -38.00
CA ASP A 305 -12.63 -4.57 -38.61
C ASP A 305 -11.46 -3.72 -38.14
N ALA A 306 -10.55 -3.42 -39.06
CA ALA A 306 -9.52 -2.41 -38.86
C ALA A 306 -10.19 -1.02 -38.94
N ARG A 307 -10.38 -0.36 -37.80
CA ARG A 307 -10.64 1.07 -37.73
C ARG A 307 -9.33 1.83 -37.70
#